data_5b9b2730d6a5d8cad3d1f80d5c01eb58
#
_entry.id   5b9b2730d6a5d8cad3d1f80d5c01eb58
#
_cell.length_a   1.000
_cell.length_b   1.000
_cell.length_c   1.000
_cell.angle_alpha   90.00
_cell.angle_beta   90.00
_cell.angle_gamma   90.00
#
_symmetry.space_group_name_H-M   'P 1'
#
loop_
_entity.id
_entity.type
_entity.pdbx_description
1 polymer ?
#
loop_
_entity_poly.entity_id
_entity_poly.type
_entity_poly.pdbx_seq_one_letter_code
_entity_poly.pdbx_strand_id
1 'polypeptide(L)'
;MNTRPIPLPPEVFVVPTDPVHAAALCRAVGEVARERRWLAAVEAFSEEETRVFVQLNQAAGVPQWVAVWGRQVVGWCDIVRLYPHPGYEHNGRLGMGVVSAWRGLGLGKALLDRALAAAPAAGFSRVELEVYASNSAAQALYRSRGFEVEGVKRGVRIFDGRVDDIVCMARMPSL
;
A
#
# COMPACT_ATOMS: atom_id res chain seq x y z
N MET A 1 -3.37 -0.96 -26.07
CA MET A 1 -3.32 0.51 -25.98
C MET A 1 -2.10 0.89 -25.17
N ASN A 2 -1.15 1.57 -25.80
CA ASN A 2 0.14 1.93 -25.18
C ASN A 2 -0.08 3.21 -24.35
N THR A 3 -0.53 3.03 -23.10
CA THR A 3 -0.69 4.17 -22.18
C THR A 3 0.69 4.63 -21.75
N ARG A 4 1.17 5.73 -22.33
CA ARG A 4 2.37 6.41 -21.83
C ARG A 4 2.20 6.61 -20.31
N PRO A 5 3.24 6.36 -19.51
CA PRO A 5 3.17 6.64 -18.09
C PRO A 5 2.85 8.13 -17.89
N ILE A 6 1.82 8.42 -17.09
CA ILE A 6 1.53 9.80 -16.66
C ILE A 6 2.74 10.24 -15.84
N PRO A 7 3.46 11.31 -16.24
CA PRO A 7 4.58 11.78 -15.45
C PRO A 7 4.08 12.21 -14.06
N LEU A 8 4.86 11.94 -13.04
CA LEU A 8 4.56 12.41 -11.68
C LEU A 8 4.55 13.96 -11.69
N PRO A 9 3.74 14.58 -10.80
CA PRO A 9 3.81 16.02 -10.60
C PRO A 9 5.26 16.43 -10.31
N PRO A 10 5.72 17.57 -10.86
CA PRO A 10 7.05 18.08 -10.55
C PRO A 10 7.20 18.21 -9.03
N GLU A 11 8.42 17.94 -8.53
CA GLU A 11 8.75 17.98 -7.10
C GLU A 11 8.19 16.85 -6.22
N VAL A 12 7.53 15.83 -6.79
CA VAL A 12 7.17 14.61 -6.06
C VAL A 12 8.18 13.51 -6.34
N PHE A 13 8.76 12.98 -5.27
CA PHE A 13 9.76 11.92 -5.34
C PHE A 13 9.24 10.66 -4.65
N VAL A 14 9.39 9.50 -5.29
CA VAL A 14 9.13 8.20 -4.66
C VAL A 14 10.47 7.65 -4.17
N VAL A 15 10.60 7.57 -2.85
CA VAL A 15 11.84 7.19 -2.16
C VAL A 15 11.61 6.03 -1.19
N PRO A 16 12.64 5.24 -0.85
CA PRO A 16 12.54 4.28 0.25
C PRO A 16 12.11 4.99 1.54
N THR A 17 11.26 4.33 2.33
CA THR A 17 10.83 4.88 3.62
C THR A 17 11.97 4.83 4.61
N ASP A 18 12.17 5.94 5.32
CA ASP A 18 13.17 6.11 6.37
C ASP A 18 12.45 6.55 7.65
N PRO A 19 12.96 6.25 8.85
CA PRO A 19 12.39 6.72 10.13
C PRO A 19 12.17 8.23 10.21
N VAL A 20 12.92 9.04 9.47
CA VAL A 20 12.70 10.49 9.36
C VAL A 20 11.33 10.84 8.77
N HIS A 21 10.74 9.95 7.99
CA HIS A 21 9.42 10.12 7.40
C HIS A 21 8.27 9.80 8.36
N ALA A 22 8.52 9.20 9.54
CA ALA A 22 7.49 8.66 10.42
C ALA A 22 6.39 9.66 10.77
N ALA A 23 6.75 10.87 11.18
CA ALA A 23 5.78 11.91 11.51
C ALA A 23 4.90 12.32 10.31
N ALA A 24 5.50 12.43 9.12
CA ALA A 24 4.78 12.79 7.91
C ALA A 24 3.91 11.62 7.40
N LEU A 25 4.39 10.39 7.53
CA LEU A 25 3.65 9.18 7.19
C LEU A 25 2.45 8.98 8.12
N CYS A 26 2.64 9.15 9.44
CA CYS A 26 1.56 9.13 10.42
C CYS A 26 0.44 10.11 10.04
N ARG A 27 0.78 11.36 9.67
CA ARG A 27 -0.21 12.34 9.21
C ARG A 27 -0.93 11.91 7.94
N ALA A 28 -0.21 11.40 6.95
CA ALA A 28 -0.80 10.93 5.70
C ALA A 28 -1.76 9.75 5.90
N VAL A 29 -1.35 8.77 6.72
CA VAL A 29 -2.22 7.63 7.10
C VAL A 29 -3.47 8.14 7.82
N GLY A 30 -3.31 9.06 8.77
CA GLY A 30 -4.42 9.66 9.51
C GLY A 30 -5.38 10.45 8.62
N GLU A 31 -4.89 11.14 7.60
CA GLU A 31 -5.73 11.84 6.64
C GLU A 31 -6.61 10.85 5.86
N VAL A 32 -6.01 9.77 5.33
CA VAL A 32 -6.76 8.74 4.61
C VAL A 32 -7.69 7.95 5.53
N ALA A 33 -7.29 7.68 6.77
CA ALA A 33 -8.11 6.98 7.76
C ALA A 33 -9.38 7.77 8.11
N ARG A 34 -9.26 9.09 8.29
CA ARG A 34 -10.40 9.99 8.58
C ARG A 34 -11.43 10.07 7.45
N GLU A 35 -11.08 9.68 6.23
CA GLU A 35 -12.07 9.50 5.16
C GLU A 35 -13.07 8.38 5.48
N ARG A 36 -12.73 7.45 6.42
CA ARG A 36 -13.57 6.35 6.88
C ARG A 36 -14.03 5.42 5.75
N ARG A 37 -13.26 5.36 4.70
CA ARG A 37 -13.66 4.71 3.44
C ARG A 37 -12.68 3.65 2.93
N TRP A 38 -11.38 3.91 3.04
CA TRP A 38 -10.37 3.13 2.31
C TRP A 38 -9.47 2.28 3.18
N LEU A 39 -9.34 2.62 4.46
CA LEU A 39 -8.56 1.87 5.44
C LEU A 39 -9.48 1.20 6.46
N ALA A 40 -9.00 0.10 7.05
CA ALA A 40 -9.67 -0.53 8.18
C ALA A 40 -9.58 0.36 9.44
N ALA A 41 -8.43 0.99 9.64
CA ALA A 41 -8.23 1.97 10.69
C ALA A 41 -9.01 3.27 10.39
N VAL A 42 -9.57 3.88 11.42
CA VAL A 42 -10.27 5.17 11.37
C VAL A 42 -9.41 6.33 11.88
N GLU A 43 -8.29 5.99 12.48
CA GLU A 43 -7.26 6.92 12.98
C GLU A 43 -5.89 6.37 12.64
N ALA A 44 -4.88 7.23 12.60
CA ALA A 44 -3.50 6.79 12.47
C ALA A 44 -3.00 6.17 13.79
N PHE A 45 -2.00 5.32 13.68
CA PHE A 45 -1.12 4.99 14.80
C PHE A 45 -0.41 6.26 15.29
N SER A 46 0.16 6.22 16.49
CA SER A 46 1.02 7.30 16.96
C SER A 46 2.27 7.45 16.08
N GLU A 47 2.92 8.61 16.16
CA GLU A 47 4.18 8.83 15.45
C GLU A 47 5.25 7.82 15.90
N GLU A 48 5.29 7.49 17.18
CA GLU A 48 6.26 6.53 17.72
C GLU A 48 6.01 5.10 17.20
N GLU A 49 4.75 4.63 17.22
CA GLU A 49 4.40 3.33 16.63
C GLU A 49 4.73 3.29 15.14
N THR A 50 4.47 4.38 14.40
CA THR A 50 4.83 4.50 12.99
C THR A 50 6.34 4.43 12.80
N ARG A 51 7.12 5.08 13.67
CA ARG A 51 8.58 5.06 13.64
C ARG A 51 9.12 3.65 13.88
N VAL A 52 8.62 2.97 14.92
CA VAL A 52 8.98 1.59 15.23
C VAL A 52 8.65 0.66 14.08
N PHE A 53 7.47 0.80 13.48
CA PHE A 53 7.06 0.03 12.29
C PHE A 53 8.05 0.21 11.13
N VAL A 54 8.44 1.44 10.82
CA VAL A 54 9.41 1.74 9.75
C VAL A 54 10.77 1.13 10.06
N GLN A 55 11.26 1.28 11.30
CA GLN A 55 12.57 0.73 11.72
C GLN A 55 12.62 -0.80 11.63
N LEU A 56 11.58 -1.48 12.14
CA LEU A 56 11.51 -2.94 12.11
C LEU A 56 11.49 -3.47 10.66
N ASN A 57 10.71 -2.84 9.80
CA ASN A 57 10.62 -3.24 8.41
C ASN A 57 11.91 -2.91 7.62
N GLN A 58 12.56 -1.80 7.92
CA GLN A 58 13.87 -1.47 7.35
C GLN A 58 14.92 -2.50 7.77
N ALA A 59 14.96 -2.86 9.06
CA ALA A 59 15.86 -3.90 9.57
C ALA A 59 15.60 -5.28 8.96
N ALA A 60 14.32 -5.58 8.66
CA ALA A 60 13.92 -6.82 7.99
C ALA A 60 14.14 -6.80 6.46
N GLY A 61 14.58 -5.67 5.90
CA GLY A 61 14.82 -5.52 4.46
C GLY A 61 13.57 -5.63 3.59
N VAL A 62 12.38 -5.37 4.15
CA VAL A 62 11.13 -5.44 3.39
C VAL A 62 10.86 -4.14 2.61
N PRO A 63 10.22 -4.22 1.43
CA PRO A 63 9.94 -3.04 0.61
C PRO A 63 9.03 -2.05 1.32
N GLN A 64 9.51 -0.83 1.53
CA GLN A 64 8.71 0.29 2.01
C GLN A 64 9.05 1.55 1.22
N TRP A 65 8.05 2.19 0.66
CA TRP A 65 8.21 3.37 -0.20
C TRP A 65 7.22 4.46 0.17
N VAL A 66 7.66 5.70 0.12
CA VAL A 66 6.82 6.89 0.29
C VAL A 66 6.94 7.82 -0.91
N ALA A 67 5.84 8.49 -1.23
CA ALA A 67 5.84 9.63 -2.13
C ALA A 67 5.96 10.90 -1.29
N VAL A 68 6.99 11.68 -1.53
CA VAL A 68 7.31 12.89 -0.76
C VAL A 68 7.17 14.13 -1.64
N TRP A 69 6.47 15.14 -1.13
CA TRP A 69 6.39 16.48 -1.69
C TRP A 69 6.82 17.49 -0.63
N GLY A 70 7.96 18.13 -0.86
CA GLY A 70 8.59 18.96 0.16
C GLY A 70 8.87 18.17 1.44
N ARG A 71 8.21 18.53 2.54
CA ARG A 71 8.32 17.84 3.84
C ARG A 71 7.13 16.93 4.17
N GLN A 72 6.24 16.71 3.21
CA GLN A 72 5.02 15.93 3.38
C GLN A 72 5.15 14.57 2.72
N VAL A 73 4.60 13.54 3.35
CA VAL A 73 4.29 12.26 2.70
C VAL A 73 2.89 12.37 2.13
N VAL A 74 2.75 12.12 0.83
CA VAL A 74 1.48 12.22 0.10
C VAL A 74 0.97 10.86 -0.39
N GLY A 75 1.74 9.80 -0.14
CA GLY A 75 1.35 8.42 -0.39
C GLY A 75 2.41 7.46 0.12
N TRP A 76 2.04 6.21 0.30
CA TRP A 76 2.93 5.14 0.76
C TRP A 76 2.56 3.80 0.13
N CYS A 77 3.51 2.89 0.09
CA CYS A 77 3.31 1.48 -0.27
C CYS A 77 4.37 0.64 0.44
N ASP A 78 3.93 -0.40 1.11
CA ASP A 78 4.80 -1.38 1.75
C ASP A 78 4.38 -2.80 1.40
N ILE A 79 5.33 -3.75 1.49
CA ILE A 79 5.08 -5.18 1.39
C ILE A 79 5.74 -5.81 2.60
N VAL A 80 4.94 -6.26 3.57
CA VAL A 80 5.42 -6.78 4.84
C VAL A 80 5.15 -8.27 4.97
N ARG A 81 5.91 -8.96 5.83
CA ARG A 81 5.65 -10.38 6.13
C ARG A 81 4.37 -10.51 6.93
N LEU A 82 3.45 -11.34 6.44
CA LEU A 82 2.16 -11.55 7.09
C LEU A 82 2.20 -12.66 8.14
N TYR A 83 2.92 -13.73 7.82
CA TYR A 83 2.95 -14.95 8.65
C TYR A 83 4.37 -15.23 9.13
N PRO A 84 4.60 -15.28 10.47
CA PRO A 84 5.91 -15.57 11.04
C PRO A 84 6.17 -17.09 11.12
N HIS A 85 5.66 -17.88 10.17
CA HIS A 85 5.77 -19.34 10.20
C HIS A 85 6.58 -19.87 9.02
N PRO A 86 7.41 -20.91 9.22
CA PRO A 86 8.08 -21.62 8.13
C PRO A 86 7.07 -22.06 7.05
N GLY A 87 7.45 -21.91 5.79
CA GLY A 87 6.59 -22.21 4.64
C GLY A 87 5.74 -21.03 4.15
N TYR A 88 5.63 -19.94 4.92
CA TYR A 88 4.91 -18.72 4.53
C TYR A 88 5.83 -17.52 4.29
N GLU A 89 7.12 -17.70 4.46
CA GLU A 89 8.12 -16.62 4.40
C GLU A 89 8.17 -15.92 3.05
N HIS A 90 7.74 -16.62 1.99
CA HIS A 90 7.67 -16.10 0.64
C HIS A 90 6.44 -15.21 0.38
N ASN A 91 5.49 -15.15 1.33
CA ASN A 91 4.28 -14.35 1.22
C ASN A 91 4.50 -12.93 1.78
N GLY A 92 4.24 -11.94 0.95
CA GLY A 92 4.19 -10.54 1.34
C GLY A 92 2.77 -9.99 1.30
N ARG A 93 2.39 -9.21 2.30
CA ARG A 93 1.13 -8.46 2.31
C ARG A 93 1.40 -7.01 1.93
N LEU A 94 0.71 -6.56 0.88
CA LEU A 94 0.80 -5.20 0.41
C LEU A 94 -0.20 -4.30 1.13
N GLY A 95 0.30 -3.17 1.63
CA GLY A 95 -0.47 -2.05 2.12
C GLY A 95 -0.10 -0.79 1.36
N MET A 96 -1.08 0.03 0.99
CA MET A 96 -0.82 1.30 0.34
C MET A 96 -1.94 2.31 0.51
N GLY A 97 -1.60 3.59 0.39
CA GLY A 97 -2.54 4.68 0.33
C GLY A 97 -1.97 5.90 -0.37
N VAL A 98 -2.87 6.75 -0.85
CA VAL A 98 -2.54 8.05 -1.43
C VAL A 98 -3.53 9.07 -0.88
N VAL A 99 -3.01 10.18 -0.35
CA VAL A 99 -3.78 11.31 0.15
C VAL A 99 -4.70 11.83 -0.95
N SER A 100 -5.94 12.19 -0.60
CA SER A 100 -7.02 12.45 -1.56
C SER A 100 -6.67 13.46 -2.64
N ALA A 101 -6.04 14.57 -2.27
CA ALA A 101 -5.61 15.62 -3.21
C ALA A 101 -4.58 15.16 -4.25
N TRP A 102 -3.93 14.01 -4.02
CA TRP A 102 -2.86 13.48 -4.85
C TRP A 102 -3.26 12.22 -5.65
N ARG A 103 -4.54 11.83 -5.61
CA ARG A 103 -5.08 10.70 -6.38
C ARG A 103 -5.25 11.09 -7.85
N GLY A 104 -5.25 10.08 -8.72
CA GLY A 104 -5.40 10.29 -10.17
C GLY A 104 -4.14 10.83 -10.88
N LEU A 105 -3.07 11.14 -10.14
CA LEU A 105 -1.83 11.73 -10.66
C LEU A 105 -0.72 10.69 -10.91
N GLY A 106 -1.04 9.39 -10.92
CA GLY A 106 -0.07 8.32 -11.17
C GLY A 106 0.75 7.88 -9.95
N LEU A 107 0.62 8.53 -8.78
CA LEU A 107 1.42 8.22 -7.59
C LEU A 107 1.23 6.78 -7.09
N GLY A 108 -0.01 6.31 -7.03
CA GLY A 108 -0.31 4.94 -6.61
C GLY A 108 0.38 3.90 -7.51
N LYS A 109 0.41 4.16 -8.81
CA LYS A 109 1.13 3.33 -9.78
C LYS A 109 2.63 3.33 -9.51
N ALA A 110 3.23 4.52 -9.35
CA ALA A 110 4.67 4.66 -9.14
C ALA A 110 5.13 3.98 -7.83
N LEU A 111 4.38 4.16 -6.75
CA LEU A 111 4.62 3.51 -5.45
C LEU A 111 4.55 1.98 -5.57
N LEU A 112 3.48 1.48 -6.18
CA LEU A 112 3.25 0.04 -6.37
C LEU A 112 4.35 -0.58 -7.22
N ASP A 113 4.74 0.07 -8.33
CA ASP A 113 5.81 -0.41 -9.23
C ASP A 113 7.15 -0.52 -8.47
N ARG A 114 7.48 0.44 -7.60
CA ARG A 114 8.70 0.39 -6.77
C ARG A 114 8.67 -0.74 -5.75
N ALA A 115 7.57 -0.88 -5.03
CA ALA A 115 7.41 -1.93 -4.03
C ALA A 115 7.50 -3.34 -4.66
N LEU A 116 6.80 -3.55 -5.79
CA LEU A 116 6.82 -4.82 -6.51
C LEU A 116 8.19 -5.15 -7.11
N ALA A 117 8.92 -4.16 -7.60
CA ALA A 117 10.28 -4.36 -8.12
C ALA A 117 11.27 -4.79 -7.02
N ALA A 118 11.07 -4.33 -5.79
CA ALA A 118 11.91 -4.68 -4.65
C ALA A 118 11.51 -6.01 -3.96
N ALA A 119 10.29 -6.51 -4.18
CA ALA A 119 9.75 -7.69 -3.50
C ALA A 119 10.60 -8.96 -3.66
N PRO A 120 11.12 -9.33 -4.85
CA PRO A 120 11.93 -10.53 -5.01
C PRO A 120 13.24 -10.48 -4.20
N ALA A 121 13.90 -9.34 -4.13
CA ALA A 121 15.14 -9.18 -3.35
C ALA A 121 14.88 -9.32 -1.84
N ALA A 122 13.66 -9.05 -1.37
CA ALA A 122 13.21 -9.26 0.01
C ALA A 122 12.71 -10.70 0.27
N GLY A 123 12.78 -11.58 -0.73
CA GLY A 123 12.38 -12.99 -0.64
C GLY A 123 10.89 -13.23 -0.86
N PHE A 124 10.13 -12.25 -1.36
CA PHE A 124 8.73 -12.43 -1.67
C PHE A 124 8.53 -12.95 -3.11
N SER A 125 8.01 -14.16 -3.23
CA SER A 125 7.57 -14.75 -4.51
C SER A 125 6.04 -14.71 -4.68
N ARG A 126 5.31 -14.27 -3.66
CA ARG A 126 3.88 -14.03 -3.68
C ARG A 126 3.59 -12.72 -2.94
N VAL A 127 2.78 -11.87 -3.52
CA VAL A 127 2.30 -10.64 -2.87
C VAL A 127 0.78 -10.66 -2.88
N GLU A 128 0.17 -10.55 -1.71
CA GLU A 128 -1.28 -10.51 -1.55
C GLU A 128 -1.75 -9.19 -0.98
N LEU A 129 -3.01 -8.87 -1.18
CA LEU A 129 -3.66 -7.70 -0.61
C LEU A 129 -5.16 -7.94 -0.39
N GLU A 130 -5.73 -7.09 0.43
CA GLU A 130 -7.17 -6.97 0.61
C GLU A 130 -7.61 -5.56 0.22
N VAL A 131 -8.69 -5.47 -0.54
CA VAL A 131 -9.25 -4.20 -1.00
C VAL A 131 -10.76 -4.23 -0.89
N TYR A 132 -11.38 -3.13 -0.46
CA TYR A 132 -12.84 -3.03 -0.41
C TYR A 132 -13.45 -3.14 -1.82
N ALA A 133 -14.56 -3.87 -1.95
CA ALA A 133 -15.25 -4.08 -3.21
C ALA A 133 -15.70 -2.74 -3.83
N SER A 134 -16.03 -1.76 -3.00
CA SER A 134 -16.36 -0.39 -3.43
C SER A 134 -15.18 0.39 -4.01
N ASN A 135 -13.93 -0.05 -3.80
CA ASN A 135 -12.73 0.63 -4.30
C ASN A 135 -12.33 0.15 -5.69
N SER A 136 -13.15 0.45 -6.69
CA SER A 136 -12.93 0.04 -8.08
C SER A 136 -11.62 0.59 -8.66
N ALA A 137 -11.22 1.80 -8.27
CA ALA A 137 -9.99 2.43 -8.76
C ALA A 137 -8.75 1.67 -8.29
N ALA A 138 -8.69 1.27 -7.01
CA ALA A 138 -7.57 0.48 -6.49
C ALA A 138 -7.56 -0.92 -7.12
N GLN A 139 -8.71 -1.59 -7.26
CA GLN A 139 -8.80 -2.89 -7.93
C GLN A 139 -8.30 -2.82 -9.38
N ALA A 140 -8.65 -1.78 -10.13
CA ALA A 140 -8.18 -1.57 -11.50
C ALA A 140 -6.64 -1.38 -11.53
N LEU A 141 -6.09 -0.62 -10.57
CA LEU A 141 -4.64 -0.44 -10.43
C LEU A 141 -3.97 -1.80 -10.18
N TYR A 142 -4.46 -2.59 -9.22
CA TYR A 142 -3.87 -3.90 -8.89
C TYR A 142 -3.94 -4.87 -10.06
N ARG A 143 -5.10 -5.00 -10.73
CA ARG A 143 -5.23 -5.83 -11.94
C ARG A 143 -4.23 -5.42 -13.02
N SER A 144 -4.01 -4.13 -13.22
CA SER A 144 -3.04 -3.62 -14.20
C SER A 144 -1.59 -3.98 -13.86
N ARG A 145 -1.33 -4.51 -12.66
CA ARG A 145 -0.03 -4.97 -12.15
C ARG A 145 0.02 -6.48 -11.93
N GLY A 146 -0.93 -7.21 -12.53
CA GLY A 146 -0.93 -8.67 -12.52
C GLY A 146 -1.47 -9.29 -11.23
N PHE A 147 -2.21 -8.52 -10.41
CA PHE A 147 -2.97 -9.11 -9.31
C PHE A 147 -4.26 -9.73 -9.83
N GLU A 148 -4.53 -10.95 -9.40
CA GLU A 148 -5.74 -11.71 -9.69
C GLU A 148 -6.60 -11.85 -8.44
N VAL A 149 -7.91 -11.97 -8.62
CA VAL A 149 -8.86 -12.18 -7.52
C VAL A 149 -8.79 -13.65 -7.09
N GLU A 150 -8.55 -13.89 -5.82
CA GLU A 150 -8.57 -15.23 -5.22
C GLU A 150 -9.85 -15.52 -4.42
N GLY A 151 -10.57 -14.49 -4.01
CA GLY A 151 -11.79 -14.65 -3.26
C GLY A 151 -12.44 -13.33 -2.84
N VAL A 152 -13.65 -13.46 -2.29
CA VAL A 152 -14.40 -12.33 -1.73
C VAL A 152 -14.92 -12.70 -0.36
N LYS A 153 -14.58 -11.89 0.65
CA LYS A 153 -15.15 -11.96 2.00
C LYS A 153 -16.38 -11.05 2.05
N ARG A 154 -17.55 -11.64 2.15
CA ARG A 154 -18.81 -10.89 2.08
C ARG A 154 -19.18 -10.28 3.42
N GLY A 155 -19.68 -9.03 3.40
CA GLY A 155 -20.23 -8.34 4.56
C GLY A 155 -19.24 -8.13 5.70
N VAL A 156 -17.94 -8.13 5.43
CA VAL A 156 -16.89 -8.07 6.46
C VAL A 156 -16.84 -6.70 7.12
N ARG A 157 -17.15 -5.65 6.40
CA ARG A 157 -17.15 -4.30 6.93
C ARG A 157 -18.57 -3.74 7.01
N ILE A 158 -18.95 -3.33 8.20
CA ILE A 158 -20.13 -2.51 8.41
C ILE A 158 -19.69 -1.20 9.04
N PHE A 159 -19.89 -0.10 8.34
CA PHE A 159 -19.44 1.19 8.80
C PHE A 159 -20.36 2.31 8.33
N ASP A 160 -20.84 3.15 9.26
CA ASP A 160 -21.83 4.19 9.01
C ASP A 160 -23.09 3.64 8.27
N GLY A 161 -23.54 2.44 8.65
CA GLY A 161 -24.69 1.76 8.05
C GLY A 161 -24.47 1.19 6.64
N ARG A 162 -23.24 1.24 6.13
CA ARG A 162 -22.87 0.67 4.82
C ARG A 162 -22.14 -0.65 5.02
N VAL A 163 -22.59 -1.66 4.29
CA VAL A 163 -21.91 -2.96 4.20
C VAL A 163 -20.95 -2.93 3.02
N ASP A 164 -19.73 -3.40 3.22
CA ASP A 164 -18.77 -3.57 2.15
C ASP A 164 -18.12 -4.96 2.23
N ASP A 165 -17.81 -5.51 1.08
CA ASP A 165 -17.09 -6.75 0.93
C ASP A 165 -15.59 -6.47 0.82
N ILE A 166 -14.76 -7.48 1.10
CA ILE A 166 -13.33 -7.44 0.84
C ILE A 166 -13.01 -8.39 -0.32
N VAL A 167 -12.38 -7.85 -1.34
CA VAL A 167 -11.79 -8.61 -2.45
C VAL A 167 -10.36 -8.96 -2.07
N CYS A 168 -10.06 -10.25 -1.96
CA CYS A 168 -8.71 -10.77 -1.76
C CYS A 168 -8.05 -10.93 -3.13
N MET A 169 -6.89 -10.33 -3.29
CA MET A 169 -6.14 -10.42 -4.55
C MET A 169 -4.69 -10.82 -4.27
N ALA A 170 -4.10 -11.55 -5.21
CA ALA A 170 -2.69 -11.89 -5.15
C ALA A 170 -2.02 -11.79 -6.50
N ARG A 171 -0.72 -11.61 -6.46
CA ARG A 171 0.18 -11.68 -7.61
C ARG A 171 1.30 -12.65 -7.28
N MET A 172 1.52 -13.62 -8.15
CA MET A 172 2.73 -14.41 -8.20
C MET A 172 3.64 -13.88 -9.30
N PRO A 173 4.97 -13.75 -9.08
CA PRO A 173 5.86 -13.46 -10.18
C PRO A 173 5.76 -14.59 -11.20
N SER A 174 5.89 -14.23 -12.48
CA SER A 174 6.03 -15.25 -13.54
C SER A 174 7.24 -16.10 -13.21
N LEU A 175 7.04 -17.41 -13.09
CA LEU A 175 8.09 -18.40 -13.00
C LEU A 175 8.94 -18.36 -14.24
#